data_cde6e33c718e57fd79bce15cf1936222
#
_entry.id   cde6e33c718e57fd79bce15cf1936222
#
_cell.length_a   1.000
_cell.length_b   1.000
_cell.length_c   1.000
_cell.angle_alpha   90.00
_cell.angle_beta   90.00
_cell.angle_gamma   90.00
#
_symmetry.space_group_name_H-M   'P 1'
#
loop_
_entity.id
_entity.type
_entity.pdbx_description
1 polymer ?
#
loop_
_entity_poly.entity_id
_entity_poly.type
_entity_poly.pdbx_seq_one_letter_code
_entity_poly.pdbx_strand_id
1 'polypeptide(L)'
;MKKTGIDRGGGEAQRSSGQAKWTFMVYMAGDNNLDGAALRDIAEMAKAGSTKDVHILVQLDRIEDQKTRRFRITQGGGFKKDCIESFGDTNTGDPQILYSFVKWAVDNYPADRYALILWNHGSGWWEDAKSRAAGPAGRQPRRSLFSHDFPPAHRSICYDDTSGGDALDNRELRVVLAGICTLLGRKIDLLGMDACLMNMVEVAYQLRDSVSVIVGSEIEEPFDGWPYAEILSRLAARPRQDAATFARWIVRSYLASYKVVGEMVTQSALDASRINDVNRHAIMTHL
;
A
#
# COMPACT_ATOMS: atom_id res chain seq x y z
N MET A 1 -40.43 5.46 47.71
CA MET A 1 -39.25 4.85 47.13
C MET A 1 -39.31 5.01 45.60
N LYS A 2 -38.58 5.99 45.06
CA LYS A 2 -38.48 6.24 43.59
C LYS A 2 -37.23 5.56 43.08
N LYS A 3 -37.36 4.64 42.11
CA LYS A 3 -36.27 3.99 41.43
C LYS A 3 -35.79 4.96 40.34
N THR A 4 -34.54 5.42 40.43
CA THR A 4 -33.84 6.16 39.39
C THR A 4 -33.25 5.15 38.41
N GLY A 5 -33.76 5.16 37.17
CA GLY A 5 -33.17 4.42 36.05
C GLY A 5 -31.92 5.14 35.57
N ILE A 6 -30.80 4.42 35.45
CA ILE A 6 -29.57 4.88 34.82
C ILE A 6 -29.70 4.58 33.33
N ASP A 7 -29.90 5.65 32.58
CA ASP A 7 -29.86 5.63 31.13
C ASP A 7 -28.39 5.49 30.68
N ARG A 8 -28.01 4.35 30.08
CA ARG A 8 -26.71 4.16 29.43
C ARG A 8 -26.84 4.56 27.96
N GLY A 9 -26.77 5.85 27.73
CA GLY A 9 -26.62 6.38 26.38
C GLY A 9 -25.29 5.97 25.79
N GLY A 10 -25.28 4.96 24.91
CA GLY A 10 -24.18 4.66 24.02
C GLY A 10 -24.00 5.80 23.04
N GLY A 11 -22.95 6.60 23.22
CA GLY A 11 -22.58 7.67 22.30
C GLY A 11 -22.12 7.08 20.97
N GLU A 12 -23.01 6.93 19.99
CA GLU A 12 -22.63 6.88 18.59
C GLU A 12 -22.00 8.23 18.24
N ALA A 13 -20.69 8.23 17.95
CA ALA A 13 -19.98 9.39 17.47
C ALA A 13 -20.72 9.93 16.22
N GLN A 14 -21.24 11.12 16.33
CA GLN A 14 -22.01 11.82 15.31
C GLN A 14 -21.11 12.04 14.08
N ARG A 15 -21.26 11.18 13.05
CA ARG A 15 -20.54 11.31 11.77
C ARG A 15 -20.98 12.62 11.11
N SER A 16 -20.03 13.54 10.94
CA SER A 16 -20.28 14.82 10.28
C SER A 16 -20.74 14.60 8.84
N SER A 17 -21.85 15.21 8.45
CA SER A 17 -22.50 15.09 7.13
C SER A 17 -21.74 15.81 6.00
N GLY A 18 -20.42 15.61 5.89
CA GLY A 18 -19.57 16.27 4.89
C GLY A 18 -18.20 15.63 4.69
N GLN A 19 -17.88 14.58 5.46
CA GLN A 19 -16.56 13.95 5.39
C GLN A 19 -16.46 13.01 4.18
N ALA A 20 -15.31 13.00 3.50
CA ALA A 20 -15.04 12.08 2.39
C ALA A 20 -15.20 10.61 2.84
N LYS A 21 -15.46 9.73 1.90
CA LYS A 21 -15.64 8.30 2.18
C LYS A 21 -14.31 7.56 2.25
N TRP A 22 -13.33 8.00 1.44
CA TRP A 22 -11.99 7.43 1.39
C TRP A 22 -10.92 8.50 1.26
N THR A 23 -9.82 8.28 1.96
CA THR A 23 -8.53 8.84 1.62
C THR A 23 -7.63 7.69 1.18
N PHE A 24 -7.29 7.68 -0.11
CA PHE A 24 -6.42 6.73 -0.76
C PHE A 24 -5.02 7.35 -0.83
N MET A 25 -4.09 6.78 -0.11
CA MET A 25 -2.73 7.28 0.06
C MET A 25 -1.75 6.33 -0.63
N VAL A 26 -0.88 6.86 -1.48
CA VAL A 26 0.18 6.08 -2.13
C VAL A 26 1.53 6.63 -1.69
N TYR A 27 2.31 5.80 -1.02
CA TYR A 27 3.68 6.06 -0.63
C TYR A 27 4.61 5.45 -1.68
N MET A 28 5.13 6.31 -2.57
CA MET A 28 5.91 5.90 -3.73
C MET A 28 7.40 6.14 -3.47
N ALA A 29 8.13 5.06 -3.19
CA ALA A 29 9.58 5.09 -3.09
C ALA A 29 10.19 5.00 -4.50
N GLY A 30 10.27 6.13 -5.20
CA GLY A 30 10.78 6.22 -6.56
C GLY A 30 12.26 6.59 -6.63
N ASP A 31 12.97 6.67 -5.49
CA ASP A 31 14.41 6.88 -5.46
C ASP A 31 15.17 5.58 -5.79
N ASN A 32 14.93 5.10 -7.02
CA ASN A 32 15.53 3.90 -7.61
C ASN A 32 15.14 3.78 -9.09
N ASN A 33 15.38 2.62 -9.70
CA ASN A 33 15.06 2.33 -11.11
C ASN A 33 13.56 2.39 -11.46
N LEU A 34 12.65 2.52 -10.49
CA LEU A 34 11.21 2.65 -10.72
C LEU A 34 10.73 4.10 -10.91
N ASP A 35 11.60 5.10 -10.83
CA ASP A 35 11.25 6.53 -10.95
C ASP A 35 10.34 6.83 -12.15
N GLY A 36 10.68 6.31 -13.34
CA GLY A 36 9.86 6.49 -14.53
C GLY A 36 8.50 5.79 -14.47
N ALA A 37 8.37 4.68 -13.71
CA ALA A 37 7.10 3.99 -13.49
C ALA A 37 6.19 4.84 -12.59
N ALA A 38 6.73 5.44 -11.53
CA ALA A 38 5.99 6.32 -10.63
C ALA A 38 5.27 7.46 -11.38
N LEU A 39 5.92 8.05 -12.37
CA LEU A 39 5.30 9.11 -13.18
C LEU A 39 4.14 8.60 -14.05
N ARG A 40 4.25 7.37 -14.58
CA ARG A 40 3.15 6.75 -15.34
C ARG A 40 1.95 6.48 -14.45
N ASP A 41 2.19 5.97 -13.24
CA ASP A 41 1.12 5.67 -12.30
C ASP A 41 0.43 6.93 -11.77
N ILE A 42 1.15 8.02 -11.53
CA ILE A 42 0.54 9.32 -11.25
C ILE A 42 -0.34 9.77 -12.41
N ALA A 43 0.11 9.61 -13.66
CA ALA A 43 -0.72 9.93 -14.83
C ALA A 43 -1.95 9.03 -14.95
N GLU A 44 -1.86 7.77 -14.56
CA GLU A 44 -3.00 6.86 -14.46
C GLU A 44 -3.98 7.29 -13.37
N MET A 45 -3.50 7.59 -12.17
CA MET A 45 -4.33 8.10 -11.08
C MET A 45 -5.08 9.37 -11.49
N ALA A 46 -4.46 10.23 -12.29
CA ALA A 46 -5.05 11.46 -12.79
C ALA A 46 -6.19 11.24 -13.79
N LYS A 47 -6.34 10.05 -14.38
CA LYS A 47 -7.52 9.72 -15.20
C LYS A 47 -8.79 9.67 -14.33
N ALA A 48 -8.69 9.19 -13.11
CA ALA A 48 -9.80 9.19 -12.14
C ALA A 48 -9.89 10.50 -11.35
N GLY A 49 -8.81 10.89 -10.71
CA GLY A 49 -8.70 12.09 -9.88
C GLY A 49 -9.51 12.04 -8.58
N SER A 50 -9.18 12.94 -7.67
CA SER A 50 -9.92 13.14 -6.41
C SER A 50 -11.31 13.70 -6.66
N THR A 51 -12.27 13.25 -5.86
CA THR A 51 -13.65 13.74 -5.84
C THR A 51 -14.00 14.32 -4.47
N LYS A 52 -15.25 14.73 -4.26
CA LYS A 52 -15.74 15.12 -2.93
C LYS A 52 -15.78 13.95 -1.94
N ASP A 53 -15.90 12.72 -2.44
CA ASP A 53 -16.04 11.51 -1.61
C ASP A 53 -14.74 10.69 -1.54
N VAL A 54 -13.76 10.97 -2.42
CA VAL A 54 -12.49 10.22 -2.48
C VAL A 54 -11.33 11.19 -2.66
N HIS A 55 -10.40 11.21 -1.72
CA HIS A 55 -9.12 11.88 -1.85
C HIS A 55 -8.07 10.89 -2.36
N ILE A 56 -7.30 11.28 -3.36
CA ILE A 56 -6.18 10.52 -3.90
C ILE A 56 -4.92 11.35 -3.63
N LEU A 57 -4.09 10.85 -2.74
CA LEU A 57 -2.89 11.51 -2.25
C LEU A 57 -1.67 10.66 -2.56
N VAL A 58 -0.59 11.28 -2.98
CA VAL A 58 0.67 10.61 -3.28
C VAL A 58 1.79 11.34 -2.54
N GLN A 59 2.70 10.63 -1.92
CA GLN A 59 4.05 11.11 -1.63
C GLN A 59 5.01 10.33 -2.53
N LEU A 60 5.78 11.02 -3.35
CA LEU A 60 6.76 10.45 -4.27
C LEU A 60 8.12 11.05 -3.97
N ASP A 61 9.08 10.20 -3.71
CA ASP A 61 10.50 10.50 -3.72
C ASP A 61 11.14 10.05 -5.02
N ARG A 62 12.10 10.84 -5.57
CA ARG A 62 12.61 10.61 -6.91
C ARG A 62 14.13 10.67 -6.97
N ILE A 63 14.73 9.65 -7.58
CA ILE A 63 16.18 9.62 -7.82
C ILE A 63 16.62 10.68 -8.84
N GLU A 64 15.79 11.03 -9.83
CA GLU A 64 16.22 11.91 -10.93
C GLU A 64 16.56 13.33 -10.47
N ASP A 65 15.80 13.87 -9.52
CA ASP A 65 16.00 15.25 -9.05
C ASP A 65 16.17 15.37 -7.54
N GLN A 66 16.28 14.24 -6.84
CA GLN A 66 16.52 14.13 -5.40
C GLN A 66 15.55 15.01 -4.60
N LYS A 67 14.25 14.85 -4.86
CA LYS A 67 13.20 15.61 -4.22
C LYS A 67 12.00 14.75 -3.92
N THR A 68 11.54 14.86 -2.69
CA THR A 68 10.26 14.32 -2.27
C THR A 68 9.16 15.34 -2.48
N ARG A 69 8.01 14.88 -2.93
CA ARG A 69 6.84 15.73 -3.20
C ARG A 69 5.56 15.06 -2.73
N ARG A 70 4.61 15.90 -2.33
CA ARG A 70 3.24 15.49 -2.04
C ARG A 70 2.29 16.02 -3.08
N PHE A 71 1.33 15.19 -3.44
CA PHE A 71 0.35 15.48 -4.47
C PHE A 71 -1.05 15.24 -3.94
N ARG A 72 -1.99 16.05 -4.40
CA ARG A 72 -3.41 15.74 -4.39
C ARG A 72 -3.87 15.60 -5.84
N ILE A 73 -4.04 14.36 -6.27
CA ILE A 73 -4.30 14.04 -7.68
C ILE A 73 -5.69 14.54 -8.08
N THR A 74 -5.75 15.34 -9.14
CA THR A 74 -6.99 15.86 -9.74
C THR A 74 -7.24 15.22 -11.10
N GLN A 75 -8.51 15.14 -11.51
CA GLN A 75 -8.83 14.60 -12.84
C GLN A 75 -8.21 15.47 -13.95
N GLY A 76 -7.47 14.83 -14.86
CA GLY A 76 -6.70 15.54 -15.89
C GLY A 76 -5.52 16.36 -15.36
N GLY A 77 -5.11 16.10 -14.13
CA GLY A 77 -3.91 16.66 -13.50
C GLY A 77 -2.63 15.94 -13.91
N GLY A 78 -1.81 15.59 -12.93
CA GLY A 78 -0.55 14.87 -13.09
C GLY A 78 0.61 15.52 -12.37
N PHE A 79 1.83 15.00 -12.56
CA PHE A 79 3.01 15.34 -11.79
C PHE A 79 3.26 16.85 -11.62
N LYS A 80 3.16 17.65 -12.70
CA LYS A 80 3.44 19.09 -12.63
C LYS A 80 2.32 19.92 -12.00
N LYS A 81 1.06 19.49 -12.20
CA LYS A 81 -0.11 20.29 -11.87
C LYS A 81 -0.62 20.03 -10.45
N ASP A 82 -0.47 18.80 -9.97
CA ASP A 82 -1.07 18.34 -8.71
C ASP A 82 -0.10 18.35 -7.52
N CYS A 83 1.17 18.74 -7.76
CA CYS A 83 2.16 18.90 -6.68
C CYS A 83 1.74 20.06 -5.77
N ILE A 84 1.56 19.76 -4.48
CA ILE A 84 1.16 20.75 -3.45
C ILE A 84 2.27 21.06 -2.46
N GLU A 85 3.22 20.15 -2.28
CA GLU A 85 4.41 20.33 -1.45
C GLU A 85 5.62 19.72 -2.15
N SER A 86 6.78 20.38 -2.00
CA SER A 86 8.07 19.85 -2.46
C SER A 86 9.14 20.19 -1.44
N PHE A 87 9.93 19.22 -1.07
CA PHE A 87 11.03 19.36 -0.12
C PHE A 87 12.27 18.62 -0.63
N GLY A 88 13.36 18.67 0.10
CA GLY A 88 14.58 17.94 -0.26
C GLY A 88 14.35 16.44 -0.26
N ASP A 89 15.38 15.74 -0.66
CA ASP A 89 15.48 14.30 -0.60
C ASP A 89 15.11 13.74 0.77
N THR A 90 14.37 12.62 0.82
CA THR A 90 14.04 11.94 2.08
C THR A 90 14.28 10.45 1.94
N ASN A 91 14.74 9.82 2.99
CA ASN A 91 14.90 8.38 3.03
C ASN A 91 13.52 7.68 3.11
N THR A 92 13.08 7.08 2.00
CA THR A 92 11.80 6.34 1.97
C THR A 92 11.83 5.03 2.77
N GLY A 93 13.02 4.54 3.15
CA GLY A 93 13.20 3.44 4.10
C GLY A 93 13.00 3.85 5.56
N ASP A 94 12.97 5.15 5.89
CA ASP A 94 12.74 5.61 7.26
C ASP A 94 11.25 5.53 7.65
N PRO A 95 10.87 4.76 8.70
CA PRO A 95 9.50 4.67 9.19
C PRO A 95 8.87 6.03 9.54
N GLN A 96 9.68 7.02 9.95
CA GLN A 96 9.19 8.34 10.32
C GLN A 96 8.69 9.13 9.10
N ILE A 97 9.29 8.91 7.93
CA ILE A 97 8.86 9.54 6.68
C ILE A 97 7.48 9.01 6.27
N LEU A 98 7.29 7.68 6.32
CA LEU A 98 5.97 7.07 6.12
C LEU A 98 4.92 7.58 7.12
N TYR A 99 5.27 7.61 8.41
CA TYR A 99 4.37 8.12 9.45
C TYR A 99 3.98 9.58 9.19
N SER A 100 4.95 10.44 8.83
CA SER A 100 4.72 11.86 8.58
C SER A 100 3.78 12.08 7.38
N PHE A 101 3.91 11.27 6.34
CA PHE A 101 3.00 11.31 5.18
C PHE A 101 1.56 10.95 5.58
N VAL A 102 1.40 9.82 6.28
CA VAL A 102 0.06 9.40 6.70
C VAL A 102 -0.56 10.41 7.66
N LYS A 103 0.22 10.92 8.63
CA LYS A 103 -0.25 11.97 9.54
C LYS A 103 -0.71 13.21 8.78
N TRP A 104 0.09 13.70 7.85
CA TRP A 104 -0.28 14.82 6.99
C TRP A 104 -1.58 14.56 6.22
N ALA A 105 -1.72 13.36 5.64
CA ALA A 105 -2.91 12.98 4.90
C ALA A 105 -4.18 12.95 5.79
N VAL A 106 -4.07 12.39 6.99
CA VAL A 106 -5.18 12.31 7.95
C VAL A 106 -5.59 13.70 8.45
N ASP A 107 -4.62 14.55 8.76
CA ASP A 107 -4.87 15.90 9.28
C ASP A 107 -5.54 16.81 8.24
N ASN A 108 -5.14 16.69 6.96
CA ASN A 108 -5.62 17.61 5.92
C ASN A 108 -6.77 17.05 5.07
N TYR A 109 -6.91 15.72 5.01
CA TYR A 109 -7.89 15.02 4.16
C TYR A 109 -8.61 13.91 4.93
N PRO A 110 -9.34 14.25 6.00
CA PRO A 110 -10.02 13.26 6.82
C PRO A 110 -11.12 12.55 6.04
N ALA A 111 -11.26 11.23 6.28
CA ALA A 111 -12.26 10.40 5.64
C ALA A 111 -12.83 9.32 6.57
N ASP A 112 -13.95 8.71 6.15
CA ASP A 112 -14.54 7.57 6.87
C ASP A 112 -13.62 6.34 6.84
N ARG A 113 -12.81 6.18 5.77
CA ARG A 113 -11.89 5.05 5.55
C ARG A 113 -10.56 5.51 4.96
N TYR A 114 -9.52 4.77 5.28
CA TYR A 114 -8.16 5.00 4.81
C TYR A 114 -7.60 3.77 4.12
N ALA A 115 -7.12 3.96 2.89
CA ALA A 115 -6.30 3.00 2.17
C ALA A 115 -4.87 3.53 2.10
N LEU A 116 -3.90 2.74 2.53
CA LEU A 116 -2.47 3.01 2.39
C LEU A 116 -1.88 2.02 1.39
N ILE A 117 -1.25 2.53 0.34
CA ILE A 117 -0.56 1.73 -0.66
C ILE A 117 0.93 2.00 -0.52
N LEU A 118 1.71 0.95 -0.31
CA LEU A 118 3.16 0.97 -0.38
C LEU A 118 3.56 0.54 -1.78
N TRP A 119 4.24 1.42 -2.50
CA TRP A 119 4.59 1.23 -3.90
C TRP A 119 6.10 1.22 -4.07
N ASN A 120 6.66 0.08 -4.46
CA ASN A 120 8.09 -0.08 -4.75
C ASN A 120 8.45 -1.54 -5.05
N HIS A 121 9.75 -1.86 -5.04
CA HIS A 121 10.23 -3.23 -4.86
C HIS A 121 9.86 -3.79 -3.50
N GLY A 122 9.69 -5.11 -3.45
CA GLY A 122 9.45 -5.86 -2.23
C GLY A 122 10.17 -7.20 -2.24
N SER A 123 10.61 -7.68 -1.08
CA SER A 123 11.33 -8.95 -0.92
C SER A 123 10.61 -9.98 -0.03
N GLY A 124 9.39 -9.66 0.40
CA GLY A 124 8.57 -10.56 1.19
C GLY A 124 9.16 -10.93 2.55
N TRP A 125 9.13 -12.22 2.87
CA TRP A 125 9.67 -12.79 4.12
C TRP A 125 11.07 -13.39 3.97
N TRP A 126 11.66 -13.42 2.78
CA TRP A 126 12.90 -14.14 2.50
C TRP A 126 14.16 -13.37 2.93
N GLU A 127 15.14 -14.08 3.50
CA GLU A 127 16.44 -13.55 3.89
C GLU A 127 17.44 -13.46 2.74
N ASP A 128 17.21 -14.19 1.66
CA ASP A 128 18.16 -14.35 0.54
C ASP A 128 17.46 -14.24 -0.82
N ALA A 129 17.42 -13.03 -1.39
CA ALA A 129 16.98 -12.86 -2.78
C ALA A 129 17.98 -13.50 -3.78
N LYS A 130 19.24 -13.72 -3.40
CA LYS A 130 20.28 -14.31 -4.25
C LYS A 130 20.10 -15.81 -4.52
N SER A 131 19.44 -16.56 -3.63
CA SER A 131 19.30 -18.03 -3.81
C SER A 131 18.27 -18.43 -4.87
N ARG A 132 17.40 -17.51 -5.31
CA ARG A 132 16.35 -17.78 -6.31
C ARG A 132 16.74 -17.45 -7.74
N ALA A 133 17.80 -16.69 -7.98
CA ALA A 133 18.32 -16.44 -9.33
C ALA A 133 18.97 -17.67 -9.99
N ALA A 134 19.19 -18.75 -9.24
CA ALA A 134 19.68 -20.03 -9.75
C ALA A 134 18.50 -20.98 -10.08
N GLY A 135 17.67 -20.60 -11.04
CA GLY A 135 16.80 -21.55 -11.74
C GLY A 135 17.63 -22.51 -12.59
N PRO A 136 17.08 -23.70 -12.98
CA PRO A 136 17.85 -24.71 -13.75
C PRO A 136 18.42 -24.07 -15.00
N ALA A 137 19.72 -24.30 -15.22
CA ALA A 137 20.50 -23.80 -16.33
C ALA A 137 19.78 -24.02 -17.68
N GLY A 138 19.44 -22.93 -18.38
CA GLY A 138 18.95 -22.99 -19.75
C GLY A 138 17.80 -22.04 -20.14
N ARG A 139 17.16 -21.34 -19.23
CA ARG A 139 16.23 -20.27 -19.60
C ARG A 139 16.83 -18.92 -19.21
N GLN A 140 17.07 -18.07 -20.21
CA GLN A 140 17.37 -16.67 -19.93
C GLN A 140 16.19 -16.10 -19.12
N PRO A 141 16.42 -15.48 -17.95
CA PRO A 141 15.36 -14.83 -17.23
C PRO A 141 14.81 -13.72 -18.14
N ARG A 142 13.51 -13.77 -18.44
CA ARG A 142 12.80 -12.59 -18.94
C ARG A 142 13.11 -11.48 -17.95
N ARG A 143 13.35 -10.27 -18.44
CA ARG A 143 13.68 -9.10 -17.63
C ARG A 143 12.70 -8.98 -16.46
N SER A 144 13.07 -9.58 -15.33
CA SER A 144 12.45 -9.38 -14.03
C SER A 144 12.90 -8.02 -13.52
N LEU A 145 12.06 -7.31 -12.80
CA LEU A 145 12.41 -6.10 -12.04
C LEU A 145 13.65 -6.30 -11.13
N PHE A 146 14.04 -7.55 -10.87
CA PHE A 146 15.13 -7.98 -9.98
C PHE A 146 16.50 -8.09 -10.63
N SER A 147 16.79 -7.41 -11.73
CA SER A 147 18.15 -7.38 -12.30
C SER A 147 19.12 -6.47 -11.55
N HIS A 148 18.75 -5.94 -10.39
CA HIS A 148 19.65 -5.18 -9.54
C HIS A 148 20.23 -6.01 -8.42
N ASP A 149 21.52 -5.82 -8.14
CA ASP A 149 22.22 -6.33 -6.96
C ASP A 149 21.68 -5.63 -5.71
N PHE A 150 20.55 -6.11 -5.19
CA PHE A 150 20.08 -5.67 -3.87
C PHE A 150 21.12 -6.07 -2.82
N PRO A 151 21.41 -5.20 -1.85
CA PRO A 151 22.21 -5.60 -0.70
C PRO A 151 21.58 -6.83 -0.03
N PRO A 152 22.42 -7.73 0.54
CA PRO A 152 21.95 -8.98 1.09
C PRO A 152 20.99 -8.74 2.25
N ALA A 153 19.91 -9.49 2.24
CA ALA A 153 19.00 -9.75 3.33
C ALA A 153 18.10 -8.58 3.75
N HIS A 154 16.98 -8.41 3.08
CA HIS A 154 15.98 -7.61 3.79
C HIS A 154 14.57 -8.05 3.41
N ARG A 155 13.85 -8.52 4.39
CA ARG A 155 12.41 -8.72 4.44
C ARG A 155 11.73 -7.34 4.41
N SER A 156 11.81 -6.63 3.27
CA SER A 156 11.61 -5.19 3.20
C SER A 156 10.79 -4.75 1.99
N ILE A 157 10.35 -3.51 2.05
CA ILE A 157 9.64 -2.77 1.00
C ILE A 157 10.12 -1.31 1.02
N CYS A 158 9.88 -0.55 -0.05
CA CYS A 158 10.22 0.88 -0.14
C CYS A 158 11.72 1.15 -0.08
N TYR A 159 12.47 0.54 -1.01
CA TYR A 159 13.92 0.73 -1.14
C TYR A 159 14.25 2.12 -1.68
N ASP A 160 15.33 2.68 -1.13
CA ASP A 160 15.86 4.01 -1.41
C ASP A 160 17.34 3.90 -1.73
N ASP A 161 17.69 4.07 -3.02
CA ASP A 161 19.05 3.83 -3.49
C ASP A 161 20.04 4.91 -3.04
N THR A 162 19.59 6.19 -2.96
CA THR A 162 20.46 7.29 -2.58
C THR A 162 20.68 7.39 -1.07
N SER A 163 19.80 6.80 -0.28
CA SER A 163 19.95 6.66 1.18
C SER A 163 20.74 5.41 1.59
N GLY A 164 21.67 4.96 0.74
CA GLY A 164 22.51 3.81 1.03
C GLY A 164 21.82 2.47 0.84
N GLY A 165 20.74 2.43 0.07
CA GLY A 165 19.92 1.24 -0.16
C GLY A 165 19.05 0.87 1.04
N ASP A 166 18.67 1.83 1.86
CA ASP A 166 17.79 1.64 3.00
C ASP A 166 16.38 1.23 2.54
N ALA A 167 15.62 0.55 3.40
CA ALA A 167 14.28 0.07 3.09
C ALA A 167 13.52 -0.23 4.39
N LEU A 168 12.21 -0.10 4.36
CA LEU A 168 11.34 -0.49 5.48
C LEU A 168 11.36 -2.00 5.68
N ASP A 169 12.00 -2.49 6.74
CA ASP A 169 11.91 -3.90 7.10
C ASP A 169 10.53 -4.24 7.69
N ASN A 170 10.19 -5.52 7.72
CA ASN A 170 8.88 -5.97 8.21
C ASN A 170 8.63 -5.63 9.69
N ARG A 171 9.67 -5.43 10.50
CA ARG A 171 9.53 -5.04 11.92
C ARG A 171 9.25 -3.56 12.03
N GLU A 172 9.98 -2.74 11.28
CA GLU A 172 9.76 -1.29 11.17
C GLU A 172 8.37 -1.00 10.63
N LEU A 173 7.98 -1.72 9.56
CA LEU A 173 6.64 -1.62 8.99
C LEU A 173 5.56 -1.93 10.05
N ARG A 174 5.74 -2.99 10.84
CA ARG A 174 4.82 -3.30 11.94
C ARG A 174 4.73 -2.16 12.96
N VAL A 175 5.87 -1.59 13.34
CA VAL A 175 5.94 -0.53 14.36
C VAL A 175 5.28 0.75 13.85
N VAL A 176 5.59 1.18 12.62
CA VAL A 176 5.01 2.40 12.05
C VAL A 176 3.51 2.26 11.83
N LEU A 177 3.02 1.09 11.37
CA LEU A 177 1.58 0.85 11.21
C LEU A 177 0.84 0.85 12.55
N ALA A 178 1.46 0.33 13.63
CA ALA A 178 0.90 0.45 14.98
C ALA A 178 0.81 1.91 15.46
N GLY A 179 1.82 2.72 15.15
CA GLY A 179 1.78 4.17 15.38
C GLY A 179 0.65 4.86 14.60
N ILE A 180 0.46 4.49 13.35
CA ILE A 180 -0.65 5.00 12.52
C ILE A 180 -2.01 4.58 13.10
N CYS A 181 -2.15 3.36 13.60
CA CYS A 181 -3.39 2.94 14.29
C CYS A 181 -3.67 3.79 15.53
N THR A 182 -2.63 4.14 16.27
CA THR A 182 -2.77 5.05 17.43
C THR A 182 -3.22 6.45 16.99
N LEU A 183 -2.67 6.96 15.89
CA LEU A 183 -3.09 8.23 15.28
C LEU A 183 -4.56 8.20 14.85
N LEU A 184 -5.00 7.11 14.22
CA LEU A 184 -6.37 6.94 13.72
C LEU A 184 -7.39 6.56 14.82
N GLY A 185 -6.92 6.07 15.97
CA GLY A 185 -7.76 5.44 17.00
C GLY A 185 -8.39 4.11 16.56
N ARG A 186 -7.94 3.54 15.43
CA ARG A 186 -8.46 2.30 14.84
C ARG A 186 -7.48 1.72 13.82
N LYS A 187 -7.75 0.49 13.36
CA LYS A 187 -6.98 -0.12 12.27
C LYS A 187 -7.13 0.67 10.95
N ILE A 188 -6.09 0.60 10.12
CA ILE A 188 -6.15 1.02 8.71
C ILE A 188 -7.14 0.11 7.99
N ASP A 189 -8.05 0.66 7.18
CA ASP A 189 -9.09 -0.15 6.53
C ASP A 189 -8.51 -1.07 5.45
N LEU A 190 -7.55 -0.57 4.66
CA LEU A 190 -6.88 -1.33 3.60
C LEU A 190 -5.40 -0.95 3.53
N LEU A 191 -4.53 -1.96 3.60
CA LEU A 191 -3.12 -1.87 3.22
C LEU A 191 -2.95 -2.57 1.88
N GLY A 192 -2.49 -1.84 0.88
CA GLY A 192 -2.05 -2.38 -0.40
C GLY A 192 -0.54 -2.40 -0.49
N MET A 193 0.02 -3.41 -1.11
CA MET A 193 1.43 -3.48 -1.41
C MET A 193 1.58 -3.76 -2.91
N ASP A 194 1.78 -2.69 -3.69
CA ASP A 194 2.11 -2.73 -5.11
C ASP A 194 3.61 -2.98 -5.20
N ALA A 195 3.96 -4.22 -4.89
CA ALA A 195 5.33 -4.67 -4.70
C ALA A 195 5.39 -6.19 -4.66
N CYS A 196 6.46 -6.75 -5.18
CA CYS A 196 6.69 -8.18 -5.25
C CYS A 196 6.70 -8.85 -3.88
N LEU A 197 6.11 -10.06 -3.77
CA LEU A 197 6.24 -10.96 -2.62
C LEU A 197 5.65 -10.46 -1.28
N MET A 198 5.03 -9.29 -1.25
CA MET A 198 4.65 -8.66 0.01
C MET A 198 3.34 -9.20 0.60
N ASN A 199 2.55 -10.02 -0.11
CA ASN A 199 1.35 -10.63 0.43
C ASN A 199 1.54 -12.09 0.90
N MET A 200 2.76 -12.43 1.29
CA MET A 200 3.04 -13.71 1.95
C MET A 200 2.38 -13.75 3.33
N VAL A 201 1.94 -14.93 3.75
CA VAL A 201 1.23 -15.11 5.03
C VAL A 201 2.04 -14.65 6.24
N GLU A 202 3.36 -14.78 6.20
CA GLU A 202 4.28 -14.34 7.26
C GLU A 202 4.29 -12.83 7.41
N VAL A 203 4.29 -12.10 6.30
CA VAL A 203 4.19 -10.63 6.28
C VAL A 203 2.81 -10.22 6.80
N ALA A 204 1.75 -10.79 6.25
CA ALA A 204 0.39 -10.51 6.65
C ALA A 204 0.14 -10.81 8.14
N TYR A 205 0.73 -11.89 8.67
CA TYR A 205 0.65 -12.21 10.10
C TYR A 205 1.27 -11.13 10.99
N GLN A 206 2.38 -10.54 10.59
CA GLN A 206 3.00 -9.44 11.36
C GLN A 206 2.16 -8.17 11.38
N LEU A 207 1.44 -7.89 10.31
CA LEU A 207 0.69 -6.64 10.13
C LEU A 207 -0.78 -6.73 10.58
N ARG A 208 -1.28 -7.93 10.91
CA ARG A 208 -2.70 -8.23 11.18
C ARG A 208 -3.36 -7.39 12.26
N ASP A 209 -2.58 -6.90 13.23
CA ASP A 209 -3.12 -6.13 14.34
C ASP A 209 -3.34 -4.66 13.97
N SER A 210 -2.71 -4.19 12.91
CA SER A 210 -2.74 -2.78 12.47
C SER A 210 -3.64 -2.52 11.27
N VAL A 211 -4.05 -3.55 10.54
CA VAL A 211 -4.84 -3.41 9.30
C VAL A 211 -6.06 -4.32 9.30
N SER A 212 -7.09 -3.94 8.54
CA SER A 212 -8.30 -4.76 8.40
C SER A 212 -8.23 -5.70 7.20
N VAL A 213 -7.76 -5.18 6.06
CA VAL A 213 -7.60 -5.94 4.81
C VAL A 213 -6.22 -5.65 4.23
N ILE A 214 -5.54 -6.69 3.75
CA ILE A 214 -4.25 -6.61 3.06
C ILE A 214 -4.44 -7.06 1.62
N VAL A 215 -3.84 -6.33 0.66
CA VAL A 215 -3.85 -6.67 -0.78
C VAL A 215 -2.44 -6.62 -1.31
N GLY A 216 -2.04 -7.62 -2.10
CA GLY A 216 -0.73 -7.67 -2.72
C GLY A 216 -0.48 -9.02 -3.40
N SER A 217 0.72 -9.21 -3.92
CA SER A 217 1.15 -10.42 -4.61
C SER A 217 2.00 -11.33 -3.72
N GLU A 218 1.86 -12.64 -3.91
CA GLU A 218 2.73 -13.67 -3.29
C GLU A 218 3.97 -13.98 -4.14
N ILE A 219 3.99 -13.51 -5.39
CA ILE A 219 5.10 -13.65 -6.33
C ILE A 219 5.56 -12.31 -6.85
N GLU A 220 6.48 -12.32 -7.80
CA GLU A 220 6.95 -11.12 -8.49
C GLU A 220 5.80 -10.44 -9.24
N GLU A 221 5.75 -9.12 -9.18
CA GLU A 221 4.83 -8.29 -9.97
C GLU A 221 5.54 -7.76 -11.22
N PRO A 222 4.85 -7.68 -12.37
CA PRO A 222 5.38 -7.03 -13.56
C PRO A 222 5.57 -5.53 -13.35
N PHE A 223 6.44 -4.93 -14.17
CA PHE A 223 6.85 -3.52 -14.07
C PHE A 223 5.70 -2.50 -14.18
N ASP A 224 4.61 -2.87 -14.82
CA ASP A 224 3.46 -1.97 -14.99
C ASP A 224 2.58 -1.87 -13.73
N GLY A 225 2.83 -2.70 -12.69
CA GLY A 225 2.18 -2.61 -11.39
C GLY A 225 0.65 -2.67 -11.45
N TRP A 226 0.01 -1.91 -10.59
CA TRP A 226 -1.45 -1.91 -10.47
C TRP A 226 -2.12 -0.98 -11.50
N PRO A 227 -3.27 -1.37 -12.09
CA PRO A 227 -4.02 -0.53 -13.03
C PRO A 227 -4.79 0.59 -12.29
N TYR A 228 -4.08 1.63 -11.85
CA TYR A 228 -4.61 2.70 -11.01
C TYR A 228 -5.80 3.43 -11.61
N ALA A 229 -5.80 3.63 -12.93
CA ALA A 229 -6.90 4.28 -13.61
C ALA A 229 -8.24 3.55 -13.39
N GLU A 230 -8.24 2.21 -13.51
CA GLU A 230 -9.44 1.38 -13.35
C GLU A 230 -9.83 1.26 -11.87
N ILE A 231 -8.86 1.00 -11.01
CA ILE A 231 -9.06 0.84 -9.56
C ILE A 231 -9.70 2.10 -8.97
N LEU A 232 -9.15 3.26 -9.26
CA LEU A 232 -9.60 4.53 -8.69
C LEU A 232 -10.89 5.05 -9.32
N SER A 233 -11.11 4.82 -10.61
CA SER A 233 -12.40 5.13 -11.26
C SER A 233 -13.54 4.34 -10.61
N ARG A 234 -13.29 3.08 -10.25
CA ARG A 234 -14.26 2.25 -9.53
C ARG A 234 -14.51 2.75 -8.12
N LEU A 235 -13.46 3.15 -7.40
CA LEU A 235 -13.59 3.70 -6.06
C LEU A 235 -14.40 5.01 -6.09
N ALA A 236 -14.11 5.89 -7.05
CA ALA A 236 -14.81 7.16 -7.24
C ALA A 236 -16.31 6.93 -7.59
N ALA A 237 -16.62 5.93 -8.41
CA ALA A 237 -17.99 5.58 -8.78
C ALA A 237 -18.79 4.93 -7.63
N ARG A 238 -18.12 4.26 -6.68
CA ARG A 238 -18.74 3.54 -5.55
C ARG A 238 -18.04 3.83 -4.24
N PRO A 239 -17.99 5.08 -3.77
CA PRO A 239 -17.18 5.46 -2.62
C PRO A 239 -17.68 4.88 -1.29
N ARG A 240 -18.94 4.41 -1.22
CA ARG A 240 -19.52 3.86 0.01
C ARG A 240 -19.21 2.37 0.24
N GLN A 241 -18.51 1.72 -0.70
CA GLN A 241 -18.12 0.31 -0.54
C GLN A 241 -17.19 0.13 0.67
N ASP A 242 -17.23 -1.05 1.29
CA ASP A 242 -16.32 -1.43 2.36
C ASP A 242 -14.93 -1.85 1.83
N ALA A 243 -13.96 -1.99 2.74
CA ALA A 243 -12.58 -2.33 2.41
C ALA A 243 -12.47 -3.71 1.72
N ALA A 244 -13.23 -4.70 2.18
CA ALA A 244 -13.19 -6.04 1.59
C ALA A 244 -13.76 -6.07 0.16
N THR A 245 -14.81 -5.29 -0.09
CA THR A 245 -15.38 -5.15 -1.44
C THR A 245 -14.42 -4.41 -2.36
N PHE A 246 -13.76 -3.35 -1.87
CA PHE A 246 -12.76 -2.63 -2.64
C PHE A 246 -11.52 -3.49 -2.91
N ALA A 247 -11.03 -4.22 -1.93
CA ALA A 247 -9.91 -5.14 -2.09
C ALA A 247 -10.17 -6.21 -3.15
N ARG A 248 -11.36 -6.85 -3.14
CA ARG A 248 -11.75 -7.80 -4.20
C ARG A 248 -11.75 -7.17 -5.58
N TRP A 249 -12.08 -5.87 -5.66
CA TRP A 249 -12.04 -5.15 -6.93
C TRP A 249 -10.60 -4.92 -7.39
N ILE A 250 -9.70 -4.51 -6.50
CA ILE A 250 -8.27 -4.36 -6.82
C ILE A 250 -7.73 -5.67 -7.41
N VAL A 251 -7.94 -6.79 -6.71
CA VAL A 251 -7.50 -8.12 -7.17
C VAL A 251 -8.04 -8.44 -8.57
N ARG A 252 -9.32 -8.20 -8.81
CA ARG A 252 -9.93 -8.49 -10.14
C ARG A 252 -9.38 -7.60 -11.24
N SER A 253 -9.19 -6.32 -10.98
CA SER A 253 -8.65 -5.38 -11.95
C SER A 253 -7.21 -5.73 -12.31
N TYR A 254 -6.38 -6.04 -11.30
CA TYR A 254 -5.01 -6.48 -11.50
C TYR A 254 -4.92 -7.76 -12.35
N LEU A 255 -5.63 -8.81 -11.96
CA LEU A 255 -5.62 -10.07 -12.72
C LEU A 255 -6.18 -9.89 -14.15
N ALA A 256 -7.14 -9.00 -14.35
CA ALA A 256 -7.71 -8.72 -15.66
C ALA A 256 -6.72 -7.98 -16.57
N SER A 257 -5.95 -7.01 -16.03
CA SER A 257 -4.96 -6.25 -16.80
C SER A 257 -3.85 -7.15 -17.38
N TYR A 258 -3.40 -8.15 -16.60
CA TYR A 258 -2.33 -9.05 -17.03
C TYR A 258 -2.82 -10.26 -17.87
N LYS A 259 -4.10 -10.61 -17.76
CA LYS A 259 -4.66 -11.69 -18.58
C LYS A 259 -4.52 -11.43 -20.09
N VAL A 260 -4.63 -10.17 -20.50
CA VAL A 260 -4.56 -9.75 -21.91
C VAL A 260 -3.14 -9.92 -22.46
N VAL A 261 -2.14 -9.66 -21.64
CA VAL A 261 -0.72 -9.77 -22.03
C VAL A 261 -0.13 -11.17 -21.81
N GLY A 262 -0.89 -12.08 -21.20
CA GLY A 262 -0.48 -13.47 -20.99
C GLY A 262 0.64 -13.66 -19.97
N GLU A 263 0.81 -12.74 -19.04
CA GLU A 263 1.77 -12.85 -17.95
C GLU A 263 1.19 -13.63 -16.78
N MET A 264 2.04 -14.46 -16.14
CA MET A 264 1.68 -15.15 -14.90
C MET A 264 1.83 -14.18 -13.73
N VAL A 265 0.72 -13.84 -13.09
CA VAL A 265 0.67 -12.97 -11.92
C VAL A 265 -0.20 -13.59 -10.83
N THR A 266 0.04 -13.23 -9.59
CA THR A 266 -0.87 -13.51 -8.48
C THR A 266 -1.29 -12.20 -7.83
N GLN A 267 -2.47 -12.19 -7.25
CA GLN A 267 -2.94 -11.11 -6.40
C GLN A 267 -4.01 -11.65 -5.47
N SER A 268 -3.92 -11.33 -4.21
CA SER A 268 -4.89 -11.78 -3.22
C SER A 268 -5.27 -10.68 -2.25
N ALA A 269 -6.43 -10.86 -1.61
CA ALA A 269 -6.93 -10.00 -0.55
C ALA A 269 -7.16 -10.83 0.70
N LEU A 270 -6.48 -10.49 1.78
CA LEU A 270 -6.51 -11.19 3.05
C LEU A 270 -7.31 -10.39 4.08
N ASP A 271 -8.26 -11.04 4.73
CA ASP A 271 -8.90 -10.51 5.95
C ASP A 271 -7.95 -10.74 7.12
N ALA A 272 -7.34 -9.66 7.60
CA ALA A 272 -6.34 -9.71 8.65
C ALA A 272 -6.87 -10.25 9.98
N SER A 273 -8.18 -10.14 10.24
CA SER A 273 -8.80 -10.69 11.46
C SER A 273 -8.82 -12.23 11.49
N ARG A 274 -8.76 -12.86 10.30
CA ARG A 274 -8.83 -14.31 10.13
C ARG A 274 -7.48 -15.00 10.01
N ILE A 275 -6.38 -14.26 9.93
CA ILE A 275 -5.04 -14.85 9.79
C ILE A 275 -4.68 -15.77 10.97
N ASN A 276 -5.18 -15.47 12.17
CA ASN A 276 -4.97 -16.33 13.34
C ASN A 276 -5.64 -17.71 13.19
N ASP A 277 -6.69 -17.85 12.39
CA ASP A 277 -7.37 -19.13 12.15
C ASP A 277 -6.47 -20.07 11.32
N VAL A 278 -5.71 -19.54 10.37
CA VAL A 278 -4.74 -20.29 9.56
C VAL A 278 -3.68 -20.92 10.45
N ASN A 279 -3.16 -20.17 11.42
CA ASN A 279 -2.13 -20.65 12.35
C ASN A 279 -2.65 -21.76 13.29
N ARG A 280 -3.90 -21.67 13.74
CA ARG A 280 -4.53 -22.74 14.56
C ARG A 280 -4.67 -24.04 13.79
N HIS A 281 -5.07 -23.99 12.52
CA HIS A 281 -5.21 -25.21 11.69
C HIS A 281 -3.85 -25.83 11.35
N ALA A 282 -2.83 -25.02 11.04
CA ALA A 282 -1.48 -25.53 10.75
C ALA A 282 -0.85 -26.26 11.96
N ILE A 283 -1.09 -25.77 13.19
CA ILE A 283 -0.60 -26.41 14.41
C ILE A 283 -1.36 -27.72 14.69
N MET A 284 -2.67 -27.77 14.41
CA MET A 284 -3.51 -28.97 14.67
C MET A 284 -3.25 -30.11 13.66
N THR A 285 -2.65 -29.84 12.51
CA THR A 285 -2.34 -30.89 11.49
C THR A 285 -0.95 -31.50 11.66
N HIS A 286 -0.14 -31.04 12.63
CA HIS A 286 1.19 -31.54 12.92
C HIS A 286 1.31 -32.16 14.32
N LEU A 287 0.19 -32.39 15.02
CA LEU A 287 0.05 -33.18 16.24
C LEU A 287 -0.70 -34.49 15.93
#